data_184b3df751e4590329e402025e2ed19e
#
_entry.id   184b3df751e4590329e402025e2ed19e
#
_cell.length_a   1.000
_cell.length_b   1.000
_cell.length_c   1.000
_cell.angle_alpha   90.00
_cell.angle_beta   90.00
_cell.angle_gamma   90.00
#
_symmetry.space_group_name_H-M   'P 1'
#
loop_
_entity.id
_entity.type
_entity.pdbx_description
1 polymer ?
#
loop_
_entity_poly.entity_id
_entity_poly.type
_entity_poly.pdbx_seq_one_letter_code
_entity_poly.pdbx_strand_id
1 'polypeptide(L)'
;MGIIAALGDGPVVSSEIARRLNLSPRGVETLLGTLEELGAVTREDPGWQLTGSARARLLDRETPDYDADSLLHWMRTIRRWSEQLPETVRTGVPGTTDTPARGAKHGKDLEAFMAAMANRSPDNVSVVADAVRGAAPGARTLLDVGGGPGVYARALADSGFEVTLLDRPEVIEFVSEAYGLSSAENIHLEPADFLRTLPEGPYDVVLLANVTHIYGPTTNRDLLRRVAGRLNPGGCVAIIDFVRGVSEFAPLFALTMLLSTDDGGTWSLAEYTDWLHGGGLERVRCASIGPDLQMITAVNPSEGRAPA
;
A
#
# COMPACT_ATOMS: atom_id res chain seq x y z
N MET A 1 -13.63 -6.90 -19.77
CA MET A 1 -14.05 -7.61 -21.01
C MET A 1 -13.60 -9.09 -21.02
N GLY A 2 -12.69 -9.52 -20.18
CA GLY A 2 -12.30 -10.94 -20.06
C GLY A 2 -11.35 -11.47 -21.16
N ILE A 3 -10.85 -10.60 -22.06
CA ILE A 3 -10.00 -11.03 -23.20
C ILE A 3 -8.70 -11.65 -22.69
N ILE A 4 -8.04 -11.05 -21.70
CA ILE A 4 -6.81 -11.60 -21.12
C ILE A 4 -7.05 -13.00 -20.54
N ALA A 5 -8.14 -13.18 -19.79
CA ALA A 5 -8.49 -14.50 -19.24
C ALA A 5 -8.77 -15.53 -20.36
N ALA A 6 -9.44 -15.10 -21.45
CA ALA A 6 -9.73 -15.99 -22.60
C ALA A 6 -8.47 -16.45 -23.36
N LEU A 7 -7.36 -15.74 -23.21
CA LEU A 7 -6.04 -16.10 -23.76
C LEU A 7 -5.20 -16.95 -22.79
N GLY A 8 -5.74 -17.22 -21.60
CA GLY A 8 -5.04 -17.95 -20.54
C GLY A 8 -4.76 -19.42 -20.89
N ASP A 9 -5.61 -20.05 -21.67
CA ASP A 9 -5.56 -21.49 -21.93
C ASP A 9 -4.75 -21.88 -23.20
N GLY A 10 -4.11 -20.90 -23.85
CA GLY A 10 -3.30 -21.12 -25.04
C GLY A 10 -3.78 -20.32 -26.26
N PRO A 11 -3.28 -20.66 -27.49
CA PRO A 11 -3.64 -19.92 -28.67
C PRO A 11 -5.13 -20.03 -29.01
N VAL A 12 -5.79 -18.87 -29.19
CA VAL A 12 -7.23 -18.80 -29.52
C VAL A 12 -7.44 -17.84 -30.69
N VAL A 13 -8.28 -18.22 -31.65
CA VAL A 13 -8.64 -17.34 -32.75
C VAL A 13 -9.51 -16.18 -32.27
N SER A 14 -9.31 -15.00 -32.83
CA SER A 14 -10.03 -13.76 -32.43
C SER A 14 -11.56 -13.89 -32.54
N SER A 15 -12.04 -14.63 -33.56
CA SER A 15 -13.47 -14.88 -33.74
C SER A 15 -14.08 -15.73 -32.61
N GLU A 16 -13.33 -16.67 -32.08
CA GLU A 16 -13.77 -17.49 -30.93
C GLU A 16 -13.81 -16.65 -29.63
N ILE A 17 -12.81 -15.79 -29.41
CA ILE A 17 -12.82 -14.84 -28.29
C ILE A 17 -14.05 -13.92 -28.40
N ALA A 18 -14.29 -13.37 -29.59
CA ALA A 18 -15.44 -12.51 -29.83
C ALA A 18 -16.76 -13.24 -29.54
N ARG A 19 -16.89 -14.48 -29.98
CA ARG A 19 -18.09 -15.30 -29.74
C ARG A 19 -18.29 -15.62 -28.25
N ARG A 20 -17.25 -16.10 -27.57
CA ARG A 20 -17.31 -16.46 -26.12
C ARG A 20 -17.69 -15.28 -25.25
N LEU A 21 -17.16 -14.11 -25.57
CA LEU A 21 -17.31 -12.91 -24.74
C LEU A 21 -18.42 -11.95 -25.25
N ASN A 22 -19.16 -12.33 -26.29
CA ASN A 22 -20.18 -11.52 -26.95
C ASN A 22 -19.64 -10.12 -27.33
N LEU A 23 -18.49 -10.09 -28.00
CA LEU A 23 -17.81 -8.89 -28.46
C LEU A 23 -17.82 -8.78 -29.99
N SER A 24 -17.57 -7.56 -30.50
CA SER A 24 -17.38 -7.36 -31.94
C SER A 24 -16.12 -8.05 -32.43
N PRO A 25 -16.18 -8.92 -33.48
CA PRO A 25 -14.99 -9.53 -34.05
C PRO A 25 -13.94 -8.52 -34.52
N ARG A 26 -14.38 -7.42 -35.15
CA ARG A 26 -13.49 -6.30 -35.55
C ARG A 26 -12.83 -5.66 -34.33
N GLY A 27 -13.59 -5.44 -33.24
CA GLY A 27 -13.07 -4.84 -32.01
C GLY A 27 -12.00 -5.73 -31.36
N VAL A 28 -12.26 -7.04 -31.29
CA VAL A 28 -11.30 -8.01 -30.74
C VAL A 28 -10.04 -8.06 -31.59
N GLU A 29 -10.13 -8.17 -32.90
CA GLU A 29 -8.97 -8.23 -33.79
C GLU A 29 -8.12 -6.95 -33.69
N THR A 30 -8.75 -5.77 -33.69
CA THR A 30 -8.05 -4.49 -33.54
C THR A 30 -7.31 -4.41 -32.20
N LEU A 31 -7.97 -4.82 -31.09
CA LEU A 31 -7.36 -4.79 -29.76
C LEU A 31 -6.18 -5.76 -29.67
N LEU A 32 -6.34 -6.98 -30.20
CA LEU A 32 -5.27 -7.97 -30.18
C LEU A 32 -4.06 -7.52 -30.99
N GLY A 33 -4.26 -6.91 -32.16
CA GLY A 33 -3.18 -6.30 -32.93
C GLY A 33 -2.45 -5.18 -32.17
N THR A 34 -3.19 -4.35 -31.43
CA THR A 34 -2.58 -3.33 -30.56
C THR A 34 -1.79 -3.98 -29.41
N LEU A 35 -2.32 -5.02 -28.78
CA LEU A 35 -1.63 -5.74 -27.71
C LEU A 35 -0.39 -6.49 -28.21
N GLU A 36 -0.36 -6.91 -29.47
CA GLU A 36 0.81 -7.50 -30.13
C GLU A 36 1.94 -6.46 -30.26
N GLU A 37 1.64 -5.27 -30.75
CA GLU A 37 2.62 -4.17 -30.84
C GLU A 37 3.15 -3.74 -29.47
N LEU A 38 2.34 -3.89 -28.43
CA LEU A 38 2.75 -3.64 -27.04
C LEU A 38 3.48 -4.82 -26.39
N GLY A 39 3.66 -5.94 -27.09
CA GLY A 39 4.35 -7.13 -26.60
C GLY A 39 3.57 -7.94 -25.54
N ALA A 40 2.27 -7.71 -25.43
CA ALA A 40 1.44 -8.44 -24.46
C ALA A 40 0.88 -9.76 -25.02
N VAL A 41 0.66 -9.82 -26.31
CA VAL A 41 0.22 -11.04 -27.00
C VAL A 41 1.13 -11.33 -28.20
N THR A 42 1.10 -12.55 -28.68
CA THR A 42 1.78 -12.98 -29.91
C THR A 42 0.84 -13.85 -30.73
N ARG A 43 1.07 -13.84 -32.06
CA ARG A 43 0.37 -14.77 -32.96
C ARG A 43 1.09 -16.11 -33.00
N GLU A 44 0.33 -17.15 -32.73
CA GLU A 44 0.76 -18.53 -32.97
C GLU A 44 -0.37 -19.30 -33.64
N ASP A 45 -0.02 -20.23 -34.53
CA ASP A 45 -1.05 -21.05 -35.16
C ASP A 45 -1.78 -21.93 -34.14
N PRO A 46 -3.12 -21.86 -34.01
CA PRO A 46 -4.05 -21.21 -34.95
C PRO A 46 -4.51 -19.80 -34.60
N GLY A 47 -3.95 -19.11 -33.58
CA GLY A 47 -4.52 -17.84 -33.13
C GLY A 47 -3.60 -16.94 -32.35
N TRP A 48 -4.10 -16.39 -31.27
CA TRP A 48 -3.45 -15.45 -30.38
C TRP A 48 -3.22 -16.05 -28.98
N GLN A 49 -2.10 -15.76 -28.37
CA GLN A 49 -1.82 -16.12 -26.98
C GLN A 49 -1.10 -15.00 -26.25
N LEU A 50 -1.11 -15.04 -24.93
CA LEU A 50 -0.29 -14.14 -24.11
C LEU A 50 1.20 -14.49 -24.27
N THR A 51 2.04 -13.45 -24.31
CA THR A 51 3.49 -13.66 -24.11
C THR A 51 3.75 -14.19 -22.70
N GLY A 52 4.90 -14.86 -22.49
CA GLY A 52 5.27 -15.39 -21.18
C GLY A 52 5.28 -14.29 -20.09
N SER A 53 5.82 -13.12 -20.42
CA SER A 53 5.83 -11.96 -19.52
C SER A 53 4.42 -11.46 -19.21
N ALA A 54 3.55 -11.31 -20.21
CA ALA A 54 2.17 -10.87 -20.00
C ALA A 54 1.37 -11.90 -19.17
N ARG A 55 1.59 -13.19 -19.39
CA ARG A 55 0.97 -14.26 -18.60
C ARG A 55 1.38 -14.16 -17.13
N ALA A 56 2.68 -14.08 -16.85
CA ALA A 56 3.22 -13.94 -15.50
C ALA A 56 2.62 -12.72 -14.79
N ARG A 57 2.63 -11.57 -15.45
CA ARG A 57 2.16 -10.30 -14.85
C ARG A 57 0.64 -10.22 -14.67
N LEU A 58 -0.16 -10.84 -15.54
CA LEU A 58 -1.60 -10.59 -15.60
C LEU A 58 -2.47 -11.76 -15.12
N LEU A 59 -1.95 -12.99 -15.08
CA LEU A 59 -2.73 -14.17 -14.74
C LEU A 59 -2.13 -15.04 -13.65
N ASP A 60 -0.82 -15.16 -13.60
CA ASP A 60 -0.14 -16.09 -12.71
C ASP A 60 0.16 -15.44 -11.36
N ARG A 61 -0.75 -15.67 -10.40
CA ARG A 61 -0.67 -15.12 -9.04
C ARG A 61 0.49 -15.65 -8.21
N GLU A 62 1.09 -16.78 -8.63
CA GLU A 62 2.19 -17.40 -7.89
C GLU A 62 3.56 -16.82 -8.28
N THR A 63 3.63 -16.03 -9.34
CA THR A 63 4.90 -15.41 -9.75
C THR A 63 5.16 -14.09 -9.03
N PRO A 64 6.43 -13.78 -8.72
CA PRO A 64 6.82 -12.48 -8.18
C PRO A 64 6.48 -11.30 -9.10
N ASP A 65 6.33 -11.56 -10.40
CA ASP A 65 6.04 -10.55 -11.42
C ASP A 65 4.55 -10.22 -11.53
N TYR A 66 3.66 -10.92 -10.81
CA TYR A 66 2.22 -10.67 -10.86
C TYR A 66 1.87 -9.25 -10.41
N ASP A 67 1.13 -8.51 -11.25
CA ASP A 67 0.84 -7.08 -11.04
C ASP A 67 -0.61 -6.69 -11.41
N ALA A 68 -1.44 -7.67 -11.75
CA ALA A 68 -2.78 -7.39 -12.25
C ALA A 68 -3.69 -6.68 -11.24
N ASP A 69 -3.59 -7.01 -9.95
CA ASP A 69 -4.43 -6.39 -8.92
C ASP A 69 -4.06 -4.92 -8.69
N SER A 70 -2.76 -4.59 -8.69
CA SER A 70 -2.28 -3.20 -8.68
C SER A 70 -2.72 -2.44 -9.92
N LEU A 71 -2.57 -3.04 -11.10
CA LEU A 71 -2.98 -2.44 -12.38
C LEU A 71 -4.48 -2.13 -12.39
N LEU A 72 -5.32 -3.05 -11.95
CA LEU A 72 -6.77 -2.85 -11.84
C LEU A 72 -7.13 -1.75 -10.84
N HIS A 73 -6.41 -1.66 -9.73
CA HIS A 73 -6.57 -0.58 -8.77
C HIS A 73 -6.26 0.79 -9.40
N TRP A 74 -5.14 0.91 -10.10
CA TRP A 74 -4.76 2.14 -10.80
C TRP A 74 -5.72 2.50 -11.94
N MET A 75 -6.20 1.55 -12.71
CA MET A 75 -7.21 1.80 -13.74
C MET A 75 -8.52 2.37 -13.15
N ARG A 76 -8.96 1.84 -12.00
CA ARG A 76 -10.13 2.38 -11.27
C ARG A 76 -9.86 3.79 -10.74
N THR A 77 -8.65 4.06 -10.26
CA THR A 77 -8.22 5.38 -9.78
C THR A 77 -8.22 6.41 -10.89
N ILE A 78 -7.59 6.11 -12.05
CA ILE A 78 -7.55 7.00 -13.23
C ILE A 78 -8.97 7.28 -13.75
N ARG A 79 -9.84 6.26 -13.77
CA ARG A 79 -11.23 6.46 -14.14
C ARG A 79 -11.95 7.44 -13.19
N ARG A 80 -11.76 7.31 -11.88
CA ARG A 80 -12.30 8.26 -10.90
C ARG A 80 -11.77 9.68 -11.11
N TRP A 81 -10.50 9.84 -11.47
CA TRP A 81 -9.97 11.17 -11.79
C TRP A 81 -10.73 11.82 -12.94
N SER A 82 -10.96 11.10 -14.03
CA SER A 82 -11.67 11.67 -15.19
C SER A 82 -13.14 12.02 -14.90
N GLU A 83 -13.80 11.25 -14.05
CA GLU A 83 -15.23 11.42 -13.73
C GLU A 83 -15.49 12.43 -12.60
N GLN A 84 -14.62 12.50 -11.58
CA GLN A 84 -14.92 13.17 -10.32
C GLN A 84 -14.01 14.36 -9.99
N LEU A 85 -12.79 14.40 -10.53
CA LEU A 85 -11.81 15.43 -10.17
C LEU A 85 -12.32 16.86 -10.38
N PRO A 86 -12.99 17.21 -11.50
CA PRO A 86 -13.48 18.58 -11.68
C PRO A 86 -14.42 19.04 -10.57
N GLU A 87 -15.33 18.19 -10.15
CA GLU A 87 -16.28 18.51 -9.08
C GLU A 87 -15.63 18.55 -7.71
N THR A 88 -14.72 17.60 -7.44
CA THR A 88 -13.97 17.59 -6.18
C THR A 88 -13.06 18.81 -6.04
N VAL A 89 -12.40 19.26 -7.11
CA VAL A 89 -11.62 20.50 -7.12
C VAL A 89 -12.50 21.72 -6.86
N ARG A 90 -13.70 21.75 -7.42
CA ARG A 90 -14.66 22.85 -7.24
C ARG A 90 -15.22 22.94 -5.82
N THR A 91 -15.47 21.80 -5.18
CA THR A 91 -16.18 21.72 -3.89
C THR A 91 -15.28 21.46 -2.69
N GLY A 92 -14.10 20.88 -2.92
CA GLY A 92 -13.27 20.31 -1.86
C GLY A 92 -13.83 19.03 -1.23
N VAL A 93 -14.97 18.52 -1.74
CA VAL A 93 -15.62 17.33 -1.18
C VAL A 93 -15.24 16.12 -2.04
N PRO A 94 -14.69 15.04 -1.43
CA PRO A 94 -14.37 13.82 -2.15
C PRO A 94 -15.58 13.21 -2.86
N GLY A 95 -15.40 12.81 -4.11
CA GLY A 95 -16.49 12.32 -4.98
C GLY A 95 -17.00 10.92 -4.61
N THR A 96 -16.31 10.18 -3.73
CA THR A 96 -16.74 8.84 -3.30
C THR A 96 -16.79 8.73 -1.79
N THR A 97 -17.87 8.12 -1.29
CA THR A 97 -18.00 7.73 0.12
C THR A 97 -17.35 6.38 0.44
N ASP A 98 -16.88 5.65 -0.59
CA ASP A 98 -16.47 4.23 -0.50
C ASP A 98 -14.95 4.04 -0.39
N THR A 99 -14.28 4.90 0.36
CA THR A 99 -12.83 4.78 0.55
C THR A 99 -12.51 4.16 1.91
N PRO A 100 -11.37 3.47 2.06
CA PRO A 100 -10.95 2.91 3.34
C PRO A 100 -10.90 3.94 4.48
N ALA A 101 -10.65 5.22 4.13
CA ALA A 101 -10.58 6.31 5.11
C ALA A 101 -11.96 6.73 5.66
N ARG A 102 -13.04 6.53 4.89
CA ARG A 102 -14.41 6.98 5.27
C ARG A 102 -15.29 5.91 5.88
N GLY A 103 -14.93 4.68 5.82
CA GLY A 103 -15.73 3.59 6.34
C GLY A 103 -15.11 2.25 6.02
N ALA A 104 -15.51 1.25 6.75
CA ALA A 104 -15.13 -0.11 6.49
C ALA A 104 -15.54 -0.48 5.06
N LYS A 105 -14.58 -0.76 4.20
CA LYS A 105 -14.88 -1.55 3.01
C LYS A 105 -15.28 -2.92 3.49
N HIS A 106 -16.36 -3.42 2.95
CA HIS A 106 -16.84 -4.76 3.25
C HIS A 106 -16.87 -5.61 1.99
N GLY A 107 -16.75 -6.92 2.15
CA GLY A 107 -16.87 -7.87 1.06
C GLY A 107 -15.87 -7.60 -0.07
N LYS A 108 -16.36 -7.66 -1.32
CA LYS A 108 -15.52 -7.59 -2.54
C LYS A 108 -14.68 -6.32 -2.69
N ASP A 109 -15.10 -5.21 -2.10
CA ASP A 109 -14.33 -3.95 -2.19
C ASP A 109 -13.14 -3.99 -1.23
N LEU A 110 -13.29 -4.59 -0.06
CA LEU A 110 -12.18 -4.85 0.85
C LEU A 110 -11.20 -5.87 0.24
N GLU A 111 -11.71 -6.98 -0.30
CA GLU A 111 -10.89 -7.99 -0.99
C GLU A 111 -10.04 -7.35 -2.11
N ALA A 112 -10.67 -6.60 -3.02
CA ALA A 112 -9.97 -5.97 -4.13
C ALA A 112 -8.94 -4.92 -3.68
N PHE A 113 -9.21 -4.21 -2.60
CA PHE A 113 -8.27 -3.24 -2.04
C PHE A 113 -7.09 -3.95 -1.36
N MET A 114 -7.36 -4.95 -0.53
CA MET A 114 -6.30 -5.73 0.13
C MET A 114 -5.43 -6.47 -0.90
N ALA A 115 -6.03 -7.04 -1.95
CA ALA A 115 -5.27 -7.66 -3.03
C ALA A 115 -4.33 -6.67 -3.74
N ALA A 116 -4.79 -5.45 -4.03
CA ALA A 116 -3.94 -4.40 -4.59
C ALA A 116 -2.82 -3.97 -3.65
N MET A 117 -3.07 -3.91 -2.34
CA MET A 117 -2.06 -3.57 -1.33
C MET A 117 -1.08 -4.71 -1.08
N ALA A 118 -1.52 -5.96 -1.20
CA ALA A 118 -0.68 -7.14 -1.09
C ALA A 118 0.23 -7.33 -2.31
N ASN A 119 -0.18 -6.83 -3.48
CA ASN A 119 0.53 -7.00 -4.74
C ASN A 119 1.71 -6.02 -4.85
N ARG A 120 2.76 -6.28 -4.08
CA ARG A 120 4.01 -5.51 -4.10
C ARG A 120 5.15 -6.42 -4.53
N SER A 121 6.07 -5.88 -5.33
CA SER A 121 7.23 -6.67 -5.72
C SER A 121 8.04 -7.09 -4.47
N PRO A 122 8.57 -8.32 -4.43
CA PRO A 122 9.42 -8.78 -3.32
C PRO A 122 10.62 -7.85 -3.06
N ASP A 123 11.21 -7.29 -4.11
CA ASP A 123 12.33 -6.35 -3.99
C ASP A 123 11.94 -5.07 -3.22
N ASN A 124 10.74 -4.53 -3.48
CA ASN A 124 10.25 -3.37 -2.75
C ASN A 124 9.96 -3.69 -1.27
N VAL A 125 9.50 -4.90 -0.99
CA VAL A 125 9.22 -5.35 0.38
C VAL A 125 10.52 -5.55 1.16
N SER A 126 11.52 -6.21 0.55
CA SER A 126 12.82 -6.43 1.19
C SER A 126 13.55 -5.12 1.47
N VAL A 127 13.54 -4.18 0.54
CA VAL A 127 14.13 -2.85 0.74
C VAL A 127 13.53 -2.13 1.95
N VAL A 128 12.21 -2.21 2.15
CA VAL A 128 11.56 -1.64 3.34
C VAL A 128 12.01 -2.36 4.61
N ALA A 129 12.01 -3.68 4.63
CA ALA A 129 12.42 -4.45 5.80
C ALA A 129 13.88 -4.17 6.18
N ASP A 130 14.77 -4.11 5.20
CA ASP A 130 16.20 -3.79 5.40
C ASP A 130 16.39 -2.36 5.91
N ALA A 131 15.63 -1.41 5.38
CA ALA A 131 15.69 -0.01 5.81
C ALA A 131 15.24 0.14 7.29
N VAL A 132 14.16 -0.52 7.67
CA VAL A 132 13.65 -0.52 9.06
C VAL A 132 14.67 -1.19 9.99
N ARG A 133 15.21 -2.32 9.58
CA ARG A 133 16.26 -3.03 10.34
C ARG A 133 17.51 -2.17 10.51
N GLY A 134 17.94 -1.49 9.45
CA GLY A 134 19.09 -0.59 9.47
C GLY A 134 18.88 0.66 10.34
N ALA A 135 17.65 1.16 10.44
CA ALA A 135 17.32 2.32 11.28
C ALA A 135 17.30 1.99 12.78
N ALA A 136 17.00 0.73 13.15
CA ALA A 136 16.90 0.27 14.53
C ALA A 136 17.71 -1.03 14.75
N PRO A 137 19.06 -0.98 14.71
CA PRO A 137 19.90 -2.15 14.92
C PRO A 137 19.68 -2.76 16.31
N GLY A 138 19.43 -4.06 16.38
CA GLY A 138 19.17 -4.78 17.62
C GLY A 138 17.74 -4.72 18.15
N ALA A 139 16.85 -3.97 17.50
CA ALA A 139 15.43 -3.96 17.82
C ALA A 139 14.80 -5.35 17.62
N ARG A 140 13.84 -5.69 18.49
CA ARG A 140 13.16 -6.99 18.51
C ARG A 140 11.65 -6.89 18.39
N THR A 141 11.04 -5.84 18.96
CA THR A 141 9.59 -5.68 18.99
C THR A 141 9.16 -4.56 18.03
N LEU A 142 8.14 -4.83 17.23
CA LEU A 142 7.63 -3.87 16.25
C LEU A 142 6.11 -3.82 16.29
N LEU A 143 5.55 -2.60 16.30
CA LEU A 143 4.14 -2.34 16.07
C LEU A 143 3.95 -1.83 14.63
N ASP A 144 3.22 -2.57 13.80
CA ASP A 144 2.84 -2.18 12.44
C ASP A 144 1.43 -1.59 12.47
N VAL A 145 1.33 -0.26 12.39
CA VAL A 145 0.07 0.49 12.51
C VAL A 145 -0.58 0.62 11.13
N GLY A 146 -1.76 0.04 10.97
CA GLY A 146 -2.44 -0.01 9.67
C GLY A 146 -1.77 -1.01 8.73
N GLY A 147 -1.33 -2.16 9.25
CA GLY A 147 -0.53 -3.15 8.53
C GLY A 147 -1.23 -3.82 7.35
N GLY A 148 -2.55 -3.68 7.20
CA GLY A 148 -3.34 -4.20 6.08
C GLY A 148 -3.10 -5.68 5.80
N PRO A 149 -2.70 -6.07 4.57
CA PRO A 149 -2.47 -7.47 4.21
C PRO A 149 -1.21 -8.10 4.85
N GLY A 150 -0.48 -7.35 5.68
CA GLY A 150 0.66 -7.85 6.44
C GLY A 150 1.94 -8.09 5.62
N VAL A 151 2.08 -7.48 4.46
CA VAL A 151 3.24 -7.70 3.58
C VAL A 151 4.55 -7.31 4.26
N TYR A 152 4.58 -6.14 4.87
CA TYR A 152 5.75 -5.67 5.63
C TYR A 152 5.90 -6.39 6.97
N ALA A 153 4.77 -6.66 7.66
CA ALA A 153 4.78 -7.41 8.91
C ALA A 153 5.45 -8.79 8.73
N ARG A 154 5.13 -9.50 7.65
CA ARG A 154 5.74 -10.81 7.33
C ARG A 154 7.24 -10.69 7.09
N ALA A 155 7.66 -9.79 6.21
CA ALA A 155 9.08 -9.59 5.92
C ALA A 155 9.90 -9.16 7.15
N LEU A 156 9.31 -8.37 8.03
CA LEU A 156 9.93 -7.96 9.29
C LEU A 156 9.99 -9.11 10.30
N ALA A 157 8.94 -9.93 10.40
CA ALA A 157 8.96 -11.14 11.22
C ALA A 157 10.01 -12.12 10.73
N ASP A 158 10.12 -12.37 9.43
CA ASP A 158 11.14 -13.21 8.80
C ASP A 158 12.56 -12.66 9.07
N SER A 159 12.69 -11.35 9.22
CA SER A 159 13.96 -10.69 9.58
C SER A 159 14.26 -10.71 11.10
N GLY A 160 13.39 -11.34 11.91
CA GLY A 160 13.57 -11.59 13.35
C GLY A 160 12.93 -10.56 14.28
N PHE A 161 11.94 -9.78 13.81
CA PHE A 161 11.08 -9.01 14.70
C PHE A 161 9.93 -9.86 15.25
N GLU A 162 9.52 -9.56 16.48
CA GLU A 162 8.22 -9.90 17.01
C GLU A 162 7.27 -8.75 16.64
N VAL A 163 6.33 -9.00 15.73
CA VAL A 163 5.48 -7.97 15.12
C VAL A 163 4.09 -8.01 15.72
N THR A 164 3.59 -6.87 16.19
CA THR A 164 2.17 -6.67 16.45
C THR A 164 1.58 -5.92 15.25
N LEU A 165 0.71 -6.56 14.48
CA LEU A 165 0.00 -5.95 13.36
C LEU A 165 -1.34 -5.42 13.85
N LEU A 166 -1.48 -4.11 13.83
CA LEU A 166 -2.67 -3.38 14.24
C LEU A 166 -3.42 -2.88 13.02
N ASP A 167 -4.68 -3.28 12.90
CA ASP A 167 -5.61 -2.71 11.92
C ASP A 167 -7.05 -2.84 12.43
N ARG A 168 -7.99 -2.25 11.70
CA ARG A 168 -9.41 -2.31 12.06
C ARG A 168 -9.92 -3.75 12.13
N PRO A 169 -10.89 -4.05 13.01
CA PRO A 169 -11.38 -5.41 13.22
C PRO A 169 -11.78 -6.13 11.93
N GLU A 170 -12.47 -5.44 11.02
CA GLU A 170 -12.90 -6.01 9.73
C GLU A 170 -11.75 -6.32 8.78
N VAL A 171 -10.64 -5.57 8.87
CA VAL A 171 -9.41 -5.84 8.12
C VAL A 171 -8.72 -7.06 8.70
N ILE A 172 -8.53 -7.10 10.03
CA ILE A 172 -7.90 -8.24 10.73
C ILE A 172 -8.67 -9.54 10.48
N GLU A 173 -10.00 -9.53 10.58
CA GLU A 173 -10.84 -10.68 10.29
C GLU A 173 -10.57 -11.24 8.88
N PHE A 174 -10.57 -10.35 7.88
CA PHE A 174 -10.32 -10.74 6.49
C PHE A 174 -8.89 -11.25 6.26
N VAL A 175 -7.87 -10.49 6.69
CA VAL A 175 -6.47 -10.81 6.36
C VAL A 175 -5.91 -11.97 7.17
N SER A 176 -6.47 -12.26 8.34
CA SER A 176 -6.08 -13.40 9.17
C SER A 176 -6.21 -14.72 8.42
N GLU A 177 -7.30 -14.89 7.68
CA GLU A 177 -7.58 -16.08 6.88
C GLU A 177 -7.02 -15.96 5.45
N ALA A 178 -7.39 -14.89 4.74
CA ALA A 178 -7.06 -14.73 3.32
C ALA A 178 -5.54 -14.70 3.04
N TYR A 179 -4.75 -14.20 3.99
CA TYR A 179 -3.28 -14.14 3.87
C TYR A 179 -2.55 -15.03 4.89
N GLY A 180 -3.28 -15.87 5.65
CA GLY A 180 -2.68 -16.83 6.58
C GLY A 180 -1.90 -16.17 7.73
N LEU A 181 -2.27 -14.93 8.12
CA LEU A 181 -1.55 -14.20 9.17
C LEU A 181 -1.80 -14.76 10.56
N SER A 182 -2.94 -15.41 10.79
CA SER A 182 -3.27 -16.07 12.07
C SER A 182 -2.35 -17.25 12.43
N SER A 183 -1.70 -17.83 11.43
CA SER A 183 -0.76 -18.94 11.61
C SER A 183 0.71 -18.54 11.43
N ALA A 184 0.98 -17.26 11.20
CA ALA A 184 2.35 -16.78 11.02
C ALA A 184 3.06 -16.69 12.37
N GLU A 185 4.24 -17.31 12.46
CA GLU A 185 5.10 -17.19 13.63
C GLU A 185 5.56 -15.72 13.78
N ASN A 186 5.67 -15.25 15.02
CA ASN A 186 6.12 -13.90 15.35
C ASN A 186 5.25 -12.75 14.83
N ILE A 187 3.98 -13.02 14.44
CA ILE A 187 2.99 -11.98 14.13
C ILE A 187 1.79 -12.10 15.04
N HIS A 188 1.53 -11.05 15.82
CA HIS A 188 0.37 -10.92 16.69
C HIS A 188 -0.64 -9.96 16.04
N LEU A 189 -1.87 -10.42 15.83
CA LEU A 189 -2.92 -9.60 15.23
C LEU A 189 -3.68 -8.85 16.31
N GLU A 190 -3.76 -7.53 16.19
CA GLU A 190 -4.45 -6.64 17.13
C GLU A 190 -5.60 -5.90 16.41
N PRO A 191 -6.86 -6.32 16.61
CA PRO A 191 -8.02 -5.70 15.97
C PRO A 191 -8.45 -4.45 16.74
N ALA A 192 -8.04 -3.25 16.29
CA ALA A 192 -8.49 -1.99 16.86
C ALA A 192 -8.45 -0.83 15.86
N ASP A 193 -9.24 0.21 16.12
CA ASP A 193 -9.11 1.50 15.43
C ASP A 193 -7.93 2.27 16.03
N PHE A 194 -6.81 2.34 15.32
CA PHE A 194 -5.60 3.00 15.78
C PHE A 194 -5.76 4.52 15.98
N LEU A 195 -6.79 5.14 15.40
CA LEU A 195 -7.13 6.53 15.71
C LEU A 195 -7.73 6.69 17.12
N ARG A 196 -8.20 5.61 17.72
CA ARG A 196 -8.78 5.61 19.07
C ARG A 196 -7.87 4.96 20.09
N THR A 197 -7.33 3.79 19.74
CA THR A 197 -6.58 2.96 20.68
C THR A 197 -5.33 2.41 20.01
N LEU A 198 -4.19 2.51 20.68
CA LEU A 198 -2.97 1.81 20.34
C LEU A 198 -2.73 0.74 21.41
N PRO A 199 -2.25 -0.46 21.05
CA PRO A 199 -1.92 -1.50 22.01
C PRO A 199 -0.89 -1.02 23.03
N GLU A 200 -0.88 -1.65 24.18
CA GLU A 200 0.10 -1.34 25.20
C GLU A 200 1.51 -1.71 24.72
N GLY A 201 2.45 -0.77 24.92
CA GLY A 201 3.86 -0.97 24.60
C GLY A 201 4.66 -1.34 25.85
N PRO A 202 5.97 -1.08 25.82
CA PRO A 202 6.67 -0.33 24.77
C PRO A 202 7.19 -1.22 23.63
N TYR A 203 7.42 -0.60 22.46
CA TYR A 203 8.00 -1.22 21.26
C TYR A 203 9.36 -0.59 20.93
N ASP A 204 10.24 -1.38 20.30
CA ASP A 204 11.52 -0.86 19.79
C ASP A 204 11.30 -0.05 18.51
N VAL A 205 10.34 -0.48 17.69
CA VAL A 205 9.96 0.21 16.45
C VAL A 205 8.44 0.34 16.36
N VAL A 206 7.96 1.50 15.90
CA VAL A 206 6.59 1.65 15.41
C VAL A 206 6.66 2.02 13.93
N LEU A 207 6.07 1.19 13.08
CA LEU A 207 5.96 1.38 11.64
C LEU A 207 4.60 1.95 11.28
N LEU A 208 4.59 2.98 10.42
CA LEU A 208 3.40 3.49 9.72
C LEU A 208 3.69 3.49 8.22
N ALA A 209 3.27 2.45 7.52
CA ALA A 209 3.53 2.32 6.10
C ALA A 209 2.28 2.63 5.27
N ASN A 210 2.31 3.71 4.49
CA ASN A 210 1.18 4.18 3.67
C ASN A 210 -0.08 4.52 4.50
N VAL A 211 0.09 5.11 5.66
CA VAL A 211 -0.98 5.48 6.60
C VAL A 211 -1.18 6.99 6.66
N THR A 212 -0.10 7.74 6.76
CA THR A 212 -0.16 9.17 7.08
C THR A 212 -0.78 10.03 5.98
N HIS A 213 -0.70 9.59 4.73
CA HIS A 213 -1.36 10.27 3.62
C HIS A 213 -2.90 10.20 3.66
N ILE A 214 -3.48 9.27 4.43
CA ILE A 214 -4.93 9.10 4.54
C ILE A 214 -5.57 10.23 5.37
N TYR A 215 -4.80 10.81 6.28
CA TYR A 215 -5.28 11.73 7.30
C TYR A 215 -4.66 13.12 7.18
N GLY A 216 -5.42 14.13 7.62
CA GLY A 216 -4.98 15.51 7.67
C GLY A 216 -3.97 15.81 8.80
N PRO A 217 -3.42 17.04 8.81
CA PRO A 217 -2.34 17.43 9.74
C PRO A 217 -2.68 17.26 11.21
N THR A 218 -3.91 17.55 11.60
CA THR A 218 -4.35 17.43 13.01
C THR A 218 -4.36 15.99 13.48
N THR A 219 -4.95 15.11 12.68
CA THR A 219 -5.03 13.67 12.97
C THR A 219 -3.64 13.04 12.98
N ASN A 220 -2.78 13.40 12.03
CA ASN A 220 -1.40 12.90 11.98
C ASN A 220 -0.59 13.34 13.20
N ARG A 221 -0.69 14.62 13.60
CA ARG A 221 -0.01 15.12 14.82
C ARG A 221 -0.45 14.35 16.07
N ASP A 222 -1.74 14.12 16.23
CA ASP A 222 -2.27 13.37 17.35
C ASP A 222 -1.87 11.90 17.35
N LEU A 223 -1.90 11.26 16.18
CA LEU A 223 -1.48 9.87 16.02
C LEU A 223 0.02 9.72 16.36
N LEU A 224 0.89 10.55 15.79
CA LEU A 224 2.33 10.46 16.01
C LEU A 224 2.72 10.78 17.47
N ARG A 225 2.00 11.69 18.15
CA ARG A 225 2.19 11.92 19.59
C ARG A 225 1.84 10.68 20.42
N ARG A 226 0.76 9.95 20.08
CA ARG A 226 0.39 8.71 20.78
C ARG A 226 1.34 7.58 20.46
N VAL A 227 1.83 7.49 19.23
CA VAL A 227 2.85 6.54 18.78
C VAL A 227 4.15 6.75 19.57
N ALA A 228 4.59 8.00 19.77
CA ALA A 228 5.78 8.30 20.57
C ALA A 228 5.69 7.73 22.00
N GLY A 229 4.49 7.77 22.60
CA GLY A 229 4.23 7.19 23.93
C GLY A 229 4.21 5.65 23.96
N ARG A 230 4.41 4.97 22.83
CA ARG A 230 4.48 3.51 22.70
C ARG A 230 5.91 3.01 22.41
N LEU A 231 6.87 3.90 22.30
CA LEU A 231 8.26 3.56 22.02
C LEU A 231 9.08 3.39 23.30
N ASN A 232 9.95 2.39 23.28
CA ASN A 232 11.03 2.27 24.25
C ASN A 232 11.91 3.54 24.25
N PRO A 233 12.57 3.90 25.35
CA PRO A 233 13.68 4.84 25.31
C PRO A 233 14.75 4.38 24.31
N GLY A 234 15.09 5.22 23.33
CA GLY A 234 15.95 4.86 22.22
C GLY A 234 15.24 4.15 21.06
N GLY A 235 13.96 3.82 21.21
CA GLY A 235 13.13 3.26 20.15
C GLY A 235 12.87 4.23 19.01
N CYS A 236 12.42 3.73 17.86
CA CYS A 236 12.32 4.47 16.61
C CYS A 236 10.91 4.39 16.02
N VAL A 237 10.38 5.51 15.54
CA VAL A 237 9.27 5.50 14.59
C VAL A 237 9.84 5.43 13.18
N ALA A 238 9.24 4.61 12.32
CA ALA A 238 9.51 4.56 10.89
C ALA A 238 8.21 4.84 10.12
N ILE A 239 8.20 5.89 9.30
CA ILE A 239 7.07 6.25 8.44
C ILE A 239 7.50 6.03 7.00
N ILE A 240 6.71 5.27 6.25
CA ILE A 240 6.96 5.01 4.83
C ILE A 240 5.83 5.63 4.04
N ASP A 241 6.16 6.65 3.25
CA ASP A 241 5.15 7.39 2.49
C ASP A 241 5.75 8.18 1.33
N PHE A 242 4.90 8.81 0.51
CA PHE A 242 5.26 9.72 -0.58
C PHE A 242 5.48 11.14 -0.01
N VAL A 243 6.74 11.53 0.22
CA VAL A 243 7.06 12.82 0.83
C VAL A 243 7.01 13.93 -0.21
N ARG A 244 6.13 14.92 0.00
CA ARG A 244 5.99 16.08 -0.88
C ARG A 244 7.28 16.89 -0.93
N GLY A 245 7.75 17.15 -2.16
CA GLY A 245 9.01 17.85 -2.43
C GLY A 245 10.24 16.93 -2.46
N VAL A 246 10.06 15.61 -2.22
CA VAL A 246 11.10 14.58 -2.33
C VAL A 246 10.69 13.52 -3.36
N SER A 247 9.49 12.94 -3.23
CA SER A 247 8.92 12.00 -4.22
C SER A 247 8.38 12.76 -5.42
N GLU A 248 8.77 12.36 -6.63
CA GLU A 248 8.20 12.89 -7.86
C GLU A 248 6.74 12.51 -8.04
N PHE A 249 6.33 11.37 -7.49
CA PHE A 249 4.95 10.88 -7.53
C PHE A 249 4.02 11.56 -6.52
N ALA A 250 4.54 12.17 -5.46
CA ALA A 250 3.72 12.76 -4.39
C ALA A 250 2.65 13.76 -4.88
N PRO A 251 2.91 14.67 -5.83
CA PRO A 251 1.89 15.60 -6.33
C PRO A 251 0.73 14.88 -7.04
N LEU A 252 1.03 13.85 -7.82
CA LEU A 252 0.02 13.04 -8.49
C LEU A 252 -0.77 12.19 -7.49
N PHE A 253 -0.10 11.62 -6.49
CA PHE A 253 -0.75 10.86 -5.44
C PHE A 253 -1.67 11.72 -4.56
N ALA A 254 -1.33 13.00 -4.36
CA ALA A 254 -2.18 13.96 -3.66
C ALA A 254 -3.56 14.13 -4.32
N LEU A 255 -3.68 14.02 -5.66
CA LEU A 255 -4.97 14.01 -6.34
C LEU A 255 -5.81 12.79 -5.98
N THR A 256 -5.16 11.63 -5.77
CA THR A 256 -5.86 10.43 -5.29
C THR A 256 -6.40 10.65 -3.88
N MET A 257 -5.61 11.27 -3.02
CA MET A 257 -6.05 11.59 -1.64
C MET A 257 -7.18 12.61 -1.62
N LEU A 258 -7.11 13.65 -2.44
CA LEU A 258 -8.19 14.63 -2.59
C LEU A 258 -9.51 13.99 -3.00
N LEU A 259 -9.48 12.97 -3.88
CA LEU A 259 -10.67 12.25 -4.33
C LEU A 259 -11.17 11.20 -3.33
N SER A 260 -10.31 10.76 -2.43
CA SER A 260 -10.53 9.52 -1.67
C SER A 260 -10.62 9.73 -0.16
N THR A 261 -10.23 10.90 0.36
CA THR A 261 -10.16 11.18 1.80
C THR A 261 -10.78 12.54 2.12
N ASP A 262 -11.14 12.77 3.37
CA ASP A 262 -11.72 14.05 3.80
C ASP A 262 -10.66 15.15 3.87
N ASP A 263 -9.46 14.84 4.37
CA ASP A 263 -8.41 15.80 4.65
C ASP A 263 -6.99 15.23 4.41
N GLY A 264 -6.89 14.04 3.81
CA GLY A 264 -5.63 13.42 3.47
C GLY A 264 -4.90 14.12 2.32
N GLY A 265 -3.62 13.80 2.17
CA GLY A 265 -2.75 14.42 1.18
C GLY A 265 -1.35 13.83 1.21
N THR A 266 -0.39 14.54 0.61
CA THR A 266 1.03 14.25 0.76
C THR A 266 1.70 15.35 1.57
N TRP A 267 2.55 14.98 2.50
CA TRP A 267 3.13 15.87 3.50
C TRP A 267 4.61 16.08 3.23
N SER A 268 5.11 17.28 3.50
CA SER A 268 6.52 17.61 3.37
C SER A 268 7.32 17.09 4.56
N LEU A 269 8.64 16.98 4.40
CA LEU A 269 9.52 16.63 5.51
C LEU A 269 9.44 17.64 6.67
N ALA A 270 9.18 18.91 6.38
CA ALA A 270 9.01 19.94 7.41
C ALA A 270 7.77 19.69 8.28
N GLU A 271 6.64 19.29 7.67
CA GLU A 271 5.42 18.95 8.40
C GLU A 271 5.63 17.69 9.26
N TYR A 272 6.24 16.63 8.72
CA TYR A 272 6.60 15.45 9.51
C TYR A 272 7.52 15.79 10.68
N THR A 273 8.52 16.65 10.45
CA THR A 273 9.46 17.10 11.49
C THR A 273 8.73 17.81 12.63
N ASP A 274 7.82 18.72 12.28
CA ASP A 274 6.99 19.44 13.29
C ASP A 274 6.14 18.47 14.12
N TRP A 275 5.48 17.51 13.47
CA TRP A 275 4.63 16.53 14.16
C TRP A 275 5.43 15.60 15.06
N LEU A 276 6.58 15.12 14.60
CA LEU A 276 7.45 14.21 15.34
C LEU A 276 8.09 14.91 16.55
N HIS A 277 8.59 16.13 16.36
CA HIS A 277 9.10 16.96 17.48
C HIS A 277 7.99 17.31 18.48
N GLY A 278 6.78 17.61 17.99
CA GLY A 278 5.60 17.83 18.84
C GLY A 278 5.20 16.60 19.67
N GLY A 279 5.59 15.40 19.24
CA GLY A 279 5.48 14.13 19.98
C GLY A 279 6.65 13.85 20.93
N GLY A 280 7.67 14.70 20.97
CA GLY A 280 8.88 14.48 21.79
C GLY A 280 9.94 13.61 21.14
N LEU A 281 9.77 13.27 19.86
CA LEU A 281 10.77 12.49 19.11
C LEU A 281 11.85 13.40 18.52
N GLU A 282 13.06 12.89 18.42
CA GLU A 282 14.23 13.62 17.96
C GLU A 282 14.90 12.94 16.75
N ARG A 283 15.93 13.59 16.20
CA ARG A 283 16.79 13.04 15.14
C ARG A 283 16.01 12.63 13.88
N VAL A 284 15.07 13.47 13.47
CA VAL A 284 14.29 13.22 12.26
C VAL A 284 15.21 13.11 11.05
N ARG A 285 15.06 12.01 10.29
CA ARG A 285 15.80 11.75 9.06
C ARG A 285 14.82 11.32 7.98
N CYS A 286 15.14 11.61 6.73
CA CYS A 286 14.41 11.13 5.58
C CYS A 286 15.40 10.51 4.60
N ALA A 287 15.09 9.31 4.12
CA ALA A 287 15.88 8.59 3.13
C ALA A 287 14.96 8.05 2.02
N SER A 288 15.39 8.13 0.77
CA SER A 288 14.72 7.41 -0.33
C SER A 288 15.05 5.91 -0.21
N ILE A 289 14.02 5.09 -0.22
CA ILE A 289 14.12 3.62 -0.15
C ILE A 289 13.59 2.96 -1.43
N GLY A 290 13.31 3.74 -2.44
CA GLY A 290 12.84 3.34 -3.76
C GLY A 290 12.65 4.58 -4.63
N PRO A 291 12.22 4.42 -5.89
CA PRO A 291 12.08 5.53 -6.83
C PRO A 291 11.17 6.65 -6.29
N ASP A 292 10.06 6.28 -5.67
CA ASP A 292 9.02 7.21 -5.22
C ASP A 292 8.71 7.12 -3.72
N LEU A 293 9.36 6.20 -3.01
CA LEU A 293 9.05 5.89 -1.61
C LEU A 293 10.15 6.38 -0.68
N GLN A 294 9.77 7.11 0.36
CA GLN A 294 10.69 7.60 1.38
C GLN A 294 10.39 6.95 2.73
N MET A 295 11.45 6.75 3.50
CA MET A 295 11.35 6.40 4.91
C MET A 295 11.77 7.60 5.75
N ILE A 296 10.86 8.05 6.62
CA ILE A 296 11.13 9.05 7.65
C ILE A 296 11.30 8.31 8.98
N THR A 297 12.36 8.60 9.69
CA THR A 297 12.62 8.03 11.02
C THR A 297 12.81 9.12 12.05
N ALA A 298 12.39 8.86 13.29
CA ALA A 298 12.69 9.68 14.45
C ALA A 298 12.83 8.78 15.68
N VAL A 299 13.60 9.21 16.65
CA VAL A 299 13.99 8.40 17.82
C VAL A 299 13.37 8.99 19.09
N ASN A 300 12.83 8.11 19.95
CA ASN A 300 12.44 8.46 21.29
C ASN A 300 13.72 8.68 22.12
N PRO A 301 13.98 9.86 22.69
CA PRO A 301 15.21 10.10 23.45
C PRO A 301 15.36 9.10 24.60
N SER A 302 16.56 8.62 24.82
CA SER A 302 16.89 7.79 25.99
C SER A 302 16.72 8.63 27.27
N GLU A 303 16.07 8.08 28.29
CA GLU A 303 16.01 8.73 29.60
C GLU A 303 17.45 9.03 30.09
N GLY A 304 17.84 10.29 30.19
CA GLY A 304 19.14 10.68 30.72
C GLY A 304 19.80 11.93 30.16
N ARG A 305 19.16 12.66 29.23
CA ARG A 305 19.67 13.97 28.81
C ARG A 305 18.70 15.07 29.26
N ALA A 306 18.96 15.66 30.42
CA ALA A 306 18.36 16.96 30.79
C ALA A 306 18.66 17.95 29.64
N PRO A 307 17.71 18.82 29.25
CA PRO A 307 17.96 19.86 28.28
C PRO A 307 19.11 20.75 28.77
N ALA A 308 20.10 20.92 27.88
CA ALA A 308 21.19 21.85 28.09
C ALA A 308 20.70 23.30 27.86
#